data_0c95bca1d57b0a97f213e37811d91232
#
_entry.id   0c95bca1d57b0a97f213e37811d91232
#
_cell.length_a   1.000
_cell.length_b   1.000
_cell.length_c   1.000
_cell.angle_alpha   90.00
_cell.angle_beta   90.00
_cell.angle_gamma   90.00
#
_symmetry.space_group_name_H-M   'P 1'
#
loop_
_entity.id
_entity.type
_entity.pdbx_description
1 polymer ?
#
loop_
_entity_poly.entity_id
_entity_poly.type
_entity_poly.pdbx_seq_one_letter_code
_entity_poly.pdbx_strand_id
1 'polypeptide(L)'
;NGAWIRTEVWACMYPALPEKAIRLAFEDASVDHGFGEGTYAAIFVAAMESAAFVLSDANALLDVGLSKIPEDCRVARSVNIVRRAYADGVSWKDCRELLVKDSEDLGWFQAPANVGFVVLGLLYGQGDFKQSLIYAVNCGDDTDCTGATLGSLLGIMGGMAVIPEDWRAYIGDGIKSICLTNGHGPFPQDCTQLTDCLMN
;
A
#
# COMPACT_ATOMS: atom_id res chain seq x y z
N ASN A 1 4.70 5.43 -9.87
CA ASN A 1 4.64 4.90 -8.48
C ASN A 1 4.71 5.99 -7.40
N GLY A 2 5.54 7.02 -7.56
CA GLY A 2 5.81 8.03 -6.55
C GLY A 2 4.59 8.65 -5.85
N ALA A 3 3.43 8.67 -6.49
CA ALA A 3 2.22 9.20 -5.91
C ALA A 3 1.66 8.34 -4.77
N TRP A 4 1.59 7.01 -4.96
CA TRP A 4 0.89 6.13 -4.02
C TRP A 4 1.76 5.56 -2.91
N ILE A 5 3.08 5.55 -3.10
CA ILE A 5 4.03 5.02 -2.11
C ILE A 5 4.30 5.94 -0.90
N ARG A 6 3.56 7.01 -0.77
CA ARG A 6 3.68 7.99 0.33
C ARG A 6 2.33 8.35 0.96
N THR A 7 1.32 7.54 0.68
CA THR A 7 -0.06 7.80 1.14
C THR A 7 -0.35 7.32 2.54
N GLU A 8 0.48 6.43 3.09
CA GLU A 8 0.36 5.84 4.42
C GLU A 8 0.18 6.90 5.52
N VAL A 9 0.92 8.00 5.42
CA VAL A 9 0.82 9.12 6.38
C VAL A 9 -0.58 9.71 6.41
N TRP A 10 -1.22 9.89 5.26
CA TRP A 10 -2.57 10.45 5.16
C TRP A 10 -3.62 9.50 5.73
N ALA A 11 -3.46 8.21 5.49
CA ALA A 11 -4.32 7.17 6.07
C ALA A 11 -4.18 7.10 7.59
N CYS A 12 -2.95 7.14 8.11
CA CYS A 12 -2.67 7.12 9.55
C CYS A 12 -3.15 8.39 10.28
N MET A 13 -3.15 9.55 9.60
CA MET A 13 -3.72 10.78 10.17
C MET A 13 -5.25 10.79 10.23
N TYR A 14 -5.90 9.96 9.42
CA TYR A 14 -7.36 9.87 9.36
C TYR A 14 -7.85 8.42 9.42
N PRO A 15 -7.65 7.74 10.58
CA PRO A 15 -8.12 6.38 10.79
C PRO A 15 -9.63 6.27 10.61
N ALA A 16 -10.10 5.29 9.83
CA ALA A 16 -11.52 5.05 9.55
C ALA A 16 -12.28 6.23 8.90
N LEU A 17 -11.55 7.17 8.31
CA LEU A 17 -12.10 8.34 7.62
C LEU A 17 -11.57 8.44 6.19
N PRO A 18 -11.85 7.45 5.31
CA PRO A 18 -11.23 7.36 3.98
C PRO A 18 -11.43 8.60 3.13
N GLU A 19 -12.56 9.31 3.22
CA GLU A 19 -12.79 10.54 2.44
C GLU A 19 -11.79 11.66 2.77
N LYS A 20 -11.37 11.75 4.03
CA LYS A 20 -10.35 12.73 4.45
C LYS A 20 -8.95 12.31 4.01
N ALA A 21 -8.61 11.03 4.19
CA ALA A 21 -7.33 10.48 3.74
C ALA A 21 -7.16 10.64 2.23
N ILE A 22 -8.18 10.29 1.44
CA ILE A 22 -8.22 10.43 -0.01
C ILE A 22 -7.99 11.88 -0.45
N ARG A 23 -8.66 12.83 0.20
CA ARG A 23 -8.52 14.24 -0.15
C ARG A 23 -7.05 14.68 -0.06
N LEU A 24 -6.37 14.37 1.03
CA LEU A 24 -4.96 14.75 1.20
C LEU A 24 -4.04 13.96 0.29
N ALA A 25 -4.26 12.67 0.10
CA ALA A 25 -3.52 11.87 -0.86
C ALA A 25 -3.65 12.40 -2.29
N PHE A 26 -4.85 12.85 -2.68
CA PHE A 26 -5.10 13.49 -3.97
C PHE A 26 -4.37 14.83 -4.09
N GLU A 27 -4.49 15.70 -3.08
CA GLU A 27 -3.83 17.00 -3.06
C GLU A 27 -2.30 16.84 -3.17
N ASP A 28 -1.71 15.89 -2.43
CA ASP A 28 -0.28 15.57 -2.48
C ASP A 28 0.13 14.98 -3.84
N ALA A 29 -0.59 13.98 -4.33
CA ALA A 29 -0.28 13.33 -5.61
C ALA A 29 -0.40 14.28 -6.81
N SER A 30 -1.36 15.19 -6.80
CA SER A 30 -1.60 16.10 -7.91
C SER A 30 -0.51 17.15 -8.11
N VAL A 31 0.34 17.39 -7.10
CA VAL A 31 1.45 18.35 -7.19
C VAL A 31 2.48 17.95 -8.26
N ASP A 32 2.79 16.67 -8.34
CA ASP A 32 3.88 16.15 -9.20
C ASP A 32 3.45 15.04 -10.18
N HIS A 33 2.27 14.43 -9.97
CA HIS A 33 1.74 13.37 -10.84
C HIS A 33 0.51 13.80 -11.65
N GLY A 34 -0.09 14.94 -11.32
CA GLY A 34 -1.28 15.44 -12.02
C GLY A 34 -2.47 14.48 -11.88
N PHE A 35 -3.18 14.24 -12.98
CA PHE A 35 -4.33 13.33 -13.02
C PHE A 35 -3.96 12.08 -13.83
N GLY A 36 -4.32 10.91 -13.31
CA GLY A 36 -4.08 9.64 -14.00
C GLY A 36 -3.81 8.48 -13.04
N GLU A 37 -3.21 7.41 -13.55
CA GLU A 37 -3.06 6.15 -12.85
C GLU A 37 -2.29 6.25 -11.53
N GLY A 38 -1.25 7.09 -11.47
CA GLY A 38 -0.51 7.32 -10.22
C GLY A 38 -1.39 7.93 -9.13
N THR A 39 -2.19 8.94 -9.48
CA THR A 39 -3.11 9.60 -8.55
C THR A 39 -4.28 8.68 -8.18
N TYR A 40 -4.81 7.89 -9.12
CA TYR A 40 -5.82 6.87 -8.80
C TYR A 40 -5.28 5.81 -7.85
N ALA A 41 -4.03 5.39 -8.03
CA ALA A 41 -3.35 4.48 -7.11
C ALA A 41 -3.23 5.08 -5.70
N ALA A 42 -2.86 6.37 -5.59
CA ALA A 42 -2.79 7.07 -4.31
C ALA A 42 -4.15 7.11 -3.59
N ILE A 43 -5.21 7.44 -4.33
CA ILE A 43 -6.58 7.44 -3.80
C ILE A 43 -6.99 6.03 -3.33
N PHE A 44 -6.73 5.01 -4.15
CA PHE A 44 -7.05 3.62 -3.86
C PHE A 44 -6.36 3.13 -2.58
N VAL A 45 -5.04 3.34 -2.47
CA VAL A 45 -4.23 2.90 -1.32
C VAL A 45 -4.65 3.66 -0.05
N ALA A 46 -4.76 4.99 -0.10
CA ALA A 46 -5.18 5.78 1.05
C ALA A 46 -6.58 5.39 1.56
N ALA A 47 -7.51 5.06 0.65
CA ALA A 47 -8.85 4.59 1.01
C ALA A 47 -8.81 3.25 1.75
N MET A 48 -8.05 2.29 1.23
CA MET A 48 -7.89 0.97 1.86
C MET A 48 -7.24 1.07 3.22
N GLU A 49 -6.11 1.77 3.33
CA GLU A 49 -5.36 1.87 4.59
C GLU A 49 -6.15 2.61 5.66
N SER A 50 -6.84 3.69 5.31
CA SER A 50 -7.73 4.38 6.26
C SER A 50 -8.85 3.47 6.74
N ALA A 51 -9.47 2.68 5.85
CA ALA A 51 -10.51 1.72 6.21
C ALA A 51 -9.98 0.53 7.03
N ALA A 52 -8.72 0.16 6.85
CA ALA A 52 -8.09 -0.99 7.51
C ALA A 52 -7.99 -0.85 9.04
N PHE A 53 -8.12 0.36 9.58
CA PHE A 53 -8.23 0.58 11.04
C PHE A 53 -9.50 -0.04 11.64
N VAL A 54 -10.53 -0.31 10.84
CA VAL A 54 -11.82 -0.85 11.30
C VAL A 54 -12.32 -2.04 10.48
N LEU A 55 -11.67 -2.36 9.37
CA LEU A 55 -11.99 -3.49 8.51
C LEU A 55 -10.78 -4.40 8.41
N SER A 56 -11.00 -5.71 8.53
CA SER A 56 -9.96 -6.74 8.42
C SER A 56 -10.17 -7.71 7.25
N ASP A 57 -11.29 -7.62 6.55
CA ASP A 57 -11.55 -8.43 5.36
C ASP A 57 -10.90 -7.80 4.12
N ALA A 58 -10.01 -8.55 3.48
CA ALA A 58 -9.25 -8.07 2.33
C ALA A 58 -10.16 -7.65 1.15
N ASN A 59 -11.22 -8.42 0.87
CA ASN A 59 -12.13 -8.06 -0.23
C ASN A 59 -12.94 -6.81 0.08
N ALA A 60 -13.39 -6.64 1.33
CA ALA A 60 -14.06 -5.41 1.74
C ALA A 60 -13.16 -4.19 1.61
N LEU A 61 -11.87 -4.30 1.96
CA LEU A 61 -10.90 -3.23 1.76
C LEU A 61 -10.71 -2.89 0.28
N LEU A 62 -10.58 -3.91 -0.57
CA LEU A 62 -10.48 -3.71 -2.03
C LEU A 62 -11.73 -3.03 -2.60
N ASP A 63 -12.93 -3.40 -2.11
CA ASP A 63 -14.18 -2.75 -2.52
C ASP A 63 -14.23 -1.27 -2.11
N VAL A 64 -13.75 -0.93 -0.90
CA VAL A 64 -13.61 0.47 -0.48
C VAL A 64 -12.69 1.22 -1.44
N GLY A 65 -11.49 0.71 -1.70
CA GLY A 65 -10.53 1.35 -2.61
C GLY A 65 -11.09 1.53 -4.02
N LEU A 66 -11.64 0.46 -4.61
CA LEU A 66 -12.22 0.48 -5.97
C LEU A 66 -13.39 1.47 -6.09
N SER A 67 -14.18 1.65 -5.05
CA SER A 67 -15.30 2.60 -5.06
C SER A 67 -14.88 4.06 -5.19
N LYS A 68 -13.59 4.38 -5.05
CA LYS A 68 -13.05 5.75 -5.02
C LYS A 68 -12.28 6.15 -6.28
N ILE A 69 -12.09 5.23 -7.20
CA ILE A 69 -11.38 5.47 -8.46
C ILE A 69 -12.26 5.14 -9.66
N PRO A 70 -11.95 5.64 -10.88
CA PRO A 70 -12.70 5.27 -12.07
C PRO A 70 -12.68 3.75 -12.31
N GLU A 71 -13.85 3.19 -12.62
CA GLU A 71 -14.02 1.75 -12.83
C GLU A 71 -13.19 1.23 -14.01
N ASP A 72 -12.97 2.06 -15.02
CA ASP A 72 -12.26 1.77 -16.25
C ASP A 72 -10.76 2.11 -16.23
N CYS A 73 -10.24 2.63 -15.11
CA CYS A 73 -8.81 2.93 -14.99
C CYS A 73 -7.95 1.65 -14.90
N ARG A 74 -6.67 1.78 -15.25
CA ARG A 74 -5.73 0.65 -15.28
C ARG A 74 -5.47 0.07 -13.89
N VAL A 75 -5.46 0.90 -12.84
CA VAL A 75 -5.35 0.44 -11.45
C VAL A 75 -6.53 -0.47 -11.09
N ALA A 76 -7.76 -0.04 -11.35
CA ALA A 76 -8.94 -0.87 -11.10
C ALA A 76 -8.91 -2.19 -11.87
N ARG A 77 -8.44 -2.15 -13.12
CA ARG A 77 -8.27 -3.34 -13.95
C ARG A 77 -7.25 -4.31 -13.35
N SER A 78 -6.09 -3.83 -12.90
CA SER A 78 -5.06 -4.67 -12.25
C SER A 78 -5.58 -5.33 -10.98
N VAL A 79 -6.28 -4.58 -10.12
CA VAL A 79 -6.93 -5.14 -8.92
C VAL A 79 -7.92 -6.25 -9.28
N ASN A 80 -8.75 -6.03 -10.30
CA ASN A 80 -9.74 -7.00 -10.74
C ASN A 80 -9.12 -8.25 -11.41
N ILE A 81 -7.96 -8.12 -12.08
CA ILE A 81 -7.19 -9.26 -12.58
C ILE A 81 -6.80 -10.17 -11.41
N VAL A 82 -6.23 -9.59 -10.35
CA VAL A 82 -5.81 -10.38 -9.18
C VAL A 82 -7.00 -11.03 -8.49
N ARG A 83 -8.08 -10.28 -8.24
CA ARG A 83 -9.30 -10.83 -7.59
C ARG A 83 -9.86 -12.02 -8.36
N ARG A 84 -9.93 -11.91 -9.68
CA ARG A 84 -10.41 -12.99 -10.54
C ARG A 84 -9.46 -14.18 -10.52
N ALA A 85 -8.16 -13.95 -10.73
CA ALA A 85 -7.16 -15.02 -10.72
C ALA A 85 -7.16 -15.77 -9.39
N TYR A 86 -7.27 -15.07 -8.25
CA TYR A 86 -7.36 -15.68 -6.92
C TYR A 86 -8.63 -16.51 -6.77
N ALA A 87 -9.79 -15.99 -7.17
CA ALA A 87 -11.06 -16.71 -7.12
C ALA A 87 -11.09 -17.97 -8.00
N ASP A 88 -10.43 -17.91 -9.14
CA ASP A 88 -10.32 -19.02 -10.11
C ASP A 88 -9.23 -20.06 -9.70
N GLY A 89 -8.53 -19.85 -8.59
CA GLY A 89 -7.48 -20.75 -8.11
C GLY A 89 -6.19 -20.72 -8.95
N VAL A 90 -5.96 -19.66 -9.72
CA VAL A 90 -4.73 -19.44 -10.49
C VAL A 90 -3.56 -19.29 -9.53
N SER A 91 -2.39 -19.84 -9.85
CA SER A 91 -1.21 -19.66 -8.99
C SER A 91 -0.78 -18.19 -8.91
N TRP A 92 -0.14 -17.79 -7.80
CA TRP A 92 0.36 -16.42 -7.65
C TRP A 92 1.38 -16.05 -8.76
N LYS A 93 2.17 -17.01 -9.23
CA LYS A 93 3.13 -16.81 -10.32
C LYS A 93 2.43 -16.52 -11.64
N ASP A 94 1.42 -17.29 -11.98
CA ASP A 94 0.65 -17.08 -13.21
C ASP A 94 -0.18 -15.79 -13.11
N CYS A 95 -0.70 -15.45 -11.93
CA CYS A 95 -1.36 -14.16 -11.67
C CYS A 95 -0.40 -12.98 -11.90
N ARG A 96 0.84 -13.10 -11.41
CA ARG A 96 1.91 -12.12 -11.68
C ARG A 96 2.14 -11.93 -13.18
N GLU A 97 2.21 -13.02 -13.95
CA GLU A 97 2.39 -12.94 -15.41
C GLU A 97 1.21 -12.25 -16.10
N LEU A 98 -0.03 -12.45 -15.62
CA LEU A 98 -1.19 -11.72 -16.14
C LEU A 98 -1.06 -10.20 -15.92
N LEU A 99 -0.61 -9.77 -14.76
CA LEU A 99 -0.38 -8.35 -14.44
C LEU A 99 0.72 -7.74 -15.31
N VAL A 100 1.85 -8.43 -15.46
CA VAL A 100 2.96 -7.98 -16.31
C VAL A 100 2.53 -7.82 -17.75
N LYS A 101 1.83 -8.81 -18.28
CA LYS A 101 1.30 -8.76 -19.65
C LYS A 101 0.29 -7.63 -19.84
N ASP A 102 -0.58 -7.40 -18.85
CA ASP A 102 -1.57 -6.32 -18.91
C ASP A 102 -0.93 -4.94 -18.93
N SER A 103 0.22 -4.77 -18.27
CA SER A 103 0.93 -3.49 -18.13
C SER A 103 2.16 -3.37 -19.02
N GLU A 104 2.39 -4.30 -19.95
CA GLU A 104 3.59 -4.34 -20.81
C GLU A 104 3.79 -3.03 -21.60
N ASP A 105 2.71 -2.40 -22.02
CA ASP A 105 2.72 -1.13 -22.76
C ASP A 105 3.15 0.07 -21.89
N LEU A 106 3.08 -0.03 -20.57
CA LEU A 106 3.42 1.06 -19.66
C LEU A 106 4.91 1.07 -19.28
N GLY A 107 5.59 -0.06 -19.40
CA GLY A 107 6.99 -0.20 -18.98
C GLY A 107 7.17 -0.36 -17.46
N TRP A 108 8.36 -0.05 -16.97
CA TRP A 108 8.76 -0.25 -15.58
C TRP A 108 8.26 0.87 -14.65
N PHE A 109 8.17 0.56 -13.35
CA PHE A 109 7.80 1.49 -12.28
C PHE A 109 6.44 2.18 -12.47
N GLN A 110 5.50 1.48 -13.08
CA GLN A 110 4.16 2.01 -13.29
C GLN A 110 3.18 1.53 -12.21
N ALA A 111 2.31 2.42 -11.77
CA ALA A 111 1.39 2.18 -10.67
C ALA A 111 0.47 0.96 -10.87
N PRO A 112 -0.14 0.72 -12.05
CA PRO A 112 -1.12 -0.36 -12.19
C PRO A 112 -0.60 -1.75 -11.83
N ALA A 113 0.54 -2.17 -12.39
CA ALA A 113 1.12 -3.48 -12.08
C ALA A 113 1.56 -3.57 -10.61
N ASN A 114 2.24 -2.54 -10.09
CA ASN A 114 2.75 -2.53 -8.74
C ASN A 114 1.63 -2.54 -7.67
N VAL A 115 0.56 -1.80 -7.87
CA VAL A 115 -0.66 -1.94 -7.03
C VAL A 115 -1.23 -3.35 -7.14
N GLY A 116 -1.25 -3.92 -8.34
CA GLY A 116 -1.62 -5.33 -8.56
C GLY A 116 -0.76 -6.28 -7.72
N PHE A 117 0.55 -6.05 -7.60
CA PHE A 117 1.45 -6.88 -6.79
C PHE A 117 1.19 -6.73 -5.29
N VAL A 118 0.84 -5.53 -4.81
CA VAL A 118 0.36 -5.34 -3.42
C VAL A 118 -0.90 -6.16 -3.17
N VAL A 119 -1.89 -6.08 -4.05
CA VAL A 119 -3.16 -6.83 -3.93
C VAL A 119 -2.93 -8.34 -4.05
N LEU A 120 -2.01 -8.78 -4.92
CA LEU A 120 -1.61 -10.18 -5.01
C LEU A 120 -1.04 -10.67 -3.68
N GLY A 121 -0.08 -9.95 -3.10
CA GLY A 121 0.47 -10.28 -1.78
C GLY A 121 -0.60 -10.35 -0.70
N LEU A 122 -1.54 -9.40 -0.69
CA LEU A 122 -2.64 -9.35 0.27
C LEU A 122 -3.54 -10.60 0.18
N LEU A 123 -4.01 -10.96 -1.02
CA LEU A 123 -4.94 -12.06 -1.20
C LEU A 123 -4.28 -13.44 -1.08
N TYR A 124 -3.15 -13.65 -1.74
CA TYR A 124 -2.45 -14.94 -1.72
C TYR A 124 -1.74 -15.23 -0.39
N GLY A 125 -1.37 -14.19 0.36
CA GLY A 125 -0.79 -14.33 1.69
C GLY A 125 -1.79 -14.70 2.78
N GLN A 126 -3.10 -14.52 2.55
CA GLN A 126 -4.19 -14.95 3.43
C GLN A 126 -4.03 -14.49 4.90
N GLY A 127 -3.51 -13.31 5.11
CA GLY A 127 -3.29 -12.72 6.45
C GLY A 127 -1.97 -13.09 7.11
N ASP A 128 -1.15 -13.97 6.53
CA ASP A 128 0.20 -14.20 6.99
C ASP A 128 1.11 -13.05 6.52
N PHE A 129 1.62 -12.26 7.46
CA PHE A 129 2.43 -11.08 7.18
C PHE A 129 3.68 -11.41 6.35
N LYS A 130 4.44 -12.41 6.77
CA LYS A 130 5.69 -12.79 6.10
C LYS A 130 5.44 -13.34 4.71
N GLN A 131 4.46 -14.23 4.57
CA GLN A 131 4.13 -14.84 3.29
C GLN A 131 3.56 -13.82 2.30
N SER A 132 2.73 -12.89 2.76
CA SER A 132 2.21 -11.79 1.96
C SER A 132 3.32 -10.94 1.36
N LEU A 133 4.29 -10.51 2.19
CA LEU A 133 5.43 -9.73 1.73
C LEU A 133 6.33 -10.54 0.77
N ILE A 134 6.55 -11.83 1.04
CA ILE A 134 7.30 -12.70 0.14
C ILE A 134 6.65 -12.74 -1.24
N TYR A 135 5.34 -12.89 -1.33
CA TYR A 135 4.64 -12.90 -2.62
C TYR A 135 4.75 -11.56 -3.35
N ALA A 136 4.45 -10.45 -2.67
CA ALA A 136 4.51 -9.12 -3.28
C ALA A 136 5.91 -8.79 -3.80
N VAL A 137 6.95 -8.98 -2.97
CA VAL A 137 8.34 -8.67 -3.34
C VAL A 137 8.86 -9.58 -4.45
N ASN A 138 8.48 -10.86 -4.47
CA ASN A 138 8.87 -11.77 -5.54
C ASN A 138 8.15 -11.51 -6.88
N CYS A 139 7.16 -10.62 -6.93
CA CYS A 139 6.62 -10.14 -8.19
C CYS A 139 7.62 -9.29 -8.99
N GLY A 140 8.63 -8.71 -8.33
CA GLY A 140 9.63 -7.86 -8.98
C GLY A 140 9.16 -6.43 -9.15
N ASP A 141 9.78 -5.71 -10.08
CA ASP A 141 9.59 -4.29 -10.38
C ASP A 141 9.92 -3.40 -9.16
N ASP A 142 9.01 -2.66 -8.60
CA ASP A 142 9.21 -1.73 -7.47
C ASP A 142 9.01 -2.43 -6.11
N THR A 143 9.94 -3.32 -5.78
CA THR A 143 9.78 -4.28 -4.69
C THR A 143 9.77 -3.68 -3.29
N ASP A 144 10.54 -2.62 -3.06
CA ASP A 144 10.58 -1.92 -1.79
C ASP A 144 9.27 -1.18 -1.52
N CYS A 145 8.72 -0.52 -2.53
CA CYS A 145 7.44 0.18 -2.42
C CYS A 145 6.26 -0.79 -2.25
N THR A 146 6.20 -1.87 -3.05
CA THR A 146 5.13 -2.88 -2.91
C THR A 146 5.19 -3.56 -1.55
N GLY A 147 6.40 -3.90 -1.07
CA GLY A 147 6.61 -4.47 0.25
C GLY A 147 6.24 -3.52 1.38
N ALA A 148 6.63 -2.24 1.28
CA ALA A 148 6.34 -1.23 2.29
C ALA A 148 4.84 -0.97 2.43
N THR A 149 4.13 -0.73 1.34
CA THR A 149 2.67 -0.46 1.37
C THR A 149 1.89 -1.68 1.85
N LEU A 150 2.24 -2.89 1.39
CA LEU A 150 1.58 -4.10 1.91
C LEU A 150 1.86 -4.31 3.40
N GLY A 151 3.11 -4.06 3.82
CA GLY A 151 3.50 -4.13 5.24
C GLY A 151 2.74 -3.13 6.10
N SER A 152 2.57 -1.90 5.61
CA SER A 152 1.75 -0.87 6.27
C SER A 152 0.30 -1.30 6.41
N LEU A 153 -0.32 -1.76 5.33
CA LEU A 153 -1.70 -2.23 5.34
C LEU A 153 -1.92 -3.37 6.34
N LEU A 154 -1.07 -4.39 6.31
CA LEU A 154 -1.16 -5.53 7.24
C LEU A 154 -0.87 -5.11 8.70
N GLY A 155 0.07 -4.19 8.89
CA GLY A 155 0.37 -3.61 10.19
C GLY A 155 -0.78 -2.80 10.77
N ILE A 156 -1.51 -2.03 9.94
CA ILE A 156 -2.73 -1.33 10.34
C ILE A 156 -3.82 -2.34 10.74
N MET A 157 -4.02 -3.38 9.94
CA MET A 157 -5.04 -4.41 10.20
C MET A 157 -4.81 -5.20 11.49
N GLY A 158 -3.56 -5.55 11.79
CA GLY A 158 -3.24 -6.49 12.86
C GLY A 158 -2.33 -5.96 13.97
N GLY A 159 -1.87 -4.72 13.84
CA GLY A 159 -0.95 -4.09 14.79
C GLY A 159 0.44 -4.75 14.80
N MET A 160 1.22 -4.45 15.82
CA MET A 160 2.57 -5.00 15.97
C MET A 160 2.62 -6.54 16.11
N ALA A 161 1.50 -7.15 16.49
CA ALA A 161 1.44 -8.59 16.73
C ALA A 161 1.58 -9.45 15.47
N VAL A 162 1.22 -8.91 14.30
CA VAL A 162 1.32 -9.64 13.04
C VAL A 162 2.73 -9.67 12.47
N ILE A 163 3.60 -8.75 12.91
CA ILE A 163 4.99 -8.68 12.44
C ILE A 163 5.82 -9.75 13.15
N PRO A 164 6.51 -10.65 12.43
CA PRO A 164 7.34 -11.66 13.03
C PRO A 164 8.37 -11.09 14.01
N GLU A 165 8.57 -11.76 15.15
CA GLU A 165 9.44 -11.26 16.21
C GLU A 165 10.91 -11.13 15.75
N ASP A 166 11.39 -12.05 14.93
CA ASP A 166 12.72 -11.99 14.33
C ASP A 166 12.92 -10.76 13.45
N TRP A 167 11.89 -10.34 12.73
CA TRP A 167 11.92 -9.13 11.92
C TRP A 167 11.90 -7.87 12.78
N ARG A 168 11.02 -7.83 13.79
CA ARG A 168 10.97 -6.69 14.74
C ARG A 168 12.28 -6.51 15.48
N ALA A 169 12.86 -7.60 15.96
CA ALA A 169 14.13 -7.57 16.66
C ALA A 169 15.31 -7.10 15.78
N TYR A 170 15.28 -7.46 14.49
CA TYR A 170 16.31 -7.05 13.52
C TYR A 170 16.18 -5.58 13.12
N ILE A 171 14.97 -5.12 12.82
CA ILE A 171 14.72 -3.75 12.35
C ILE A 171 14.76 -2.75 13.51
N GLY A 172 14.22 -3.12 14.67
CA GLY A 172 14.03 -2.23 15.80
C GLY A 172 12.91 -1.21 15.58
N ASP A 173 12.83 -0.22 16.44
CA ASP A 173 11.83 0.86 16.40
C ASP A 173 12.42 2.24 16.08
N GLY A 174 13.73 2.33 15.97
CA GLY A 174 14.44 3.57 15.73
C GLY A 174 14.21 4.15 14.35
N ILE A 175 13.89 5.43 14.28
CA ILE A 175 13.76 6.19 13.03
C ILE A 175 15.09 6.85 12.71
N LYS A 176 15.64 6.56 11.52
CA LYS A 176 16.84 7.20 10.99
C LYS A 176 16.47 7.99 9.74
N SER A 177 16.66 9.30 9.79
CA SER A 177 16.49 10.17 8.64
C SER A 177 17.79 10.93 8.36
N ILE A 178 18.27 10.83 7.14
CA ILE A 178 19.43 11.61 6.66
C ILE A 178 19.01 12.86 5.91
N CYS A 179 17.74 12.97 5.53
CA CYS A 179 17.24 14.05 4.68
C CYS A 179 16.84 15.31 5.47
N LEU A 180 16.58 15.19 6.77
CA LEU A 180 15.93 16.23 7.57
C LEU A 180 16.76 16.71 8.76
N THR A 181 18.08 16.59 8.71
CA THR A 181 18.98 16.89 9.84
C THR A 181 19.25 18.39 10.05
N ASN A 182 18.83 19.27 9.15
CA ASN A 182 19.24 20.68 9.16
C ASN A 182 18.10 21.62 9.57
N GLY A 183 17.93 21.85 10.86
CA GLY A 183 17.30 23.08 11.35
C GLY A 183 15.78 23.05 11.55
N HIS A 184 15.11 21.92 11.47
CA HIS A 184 13.65 21.82 11.57
C HIS A 184 13.12 21.28 12.91
N GLY A 185 13.85 21.42 13.98
CA GLY A 185 13.41 21.00 15.33
C GLY A 185 13.64 19.53 15.65
N PRO A 186 13.21 19.08 16.83
CA PRO A 186 13.37 17.68 17.21
C PRO A 186 12.43 16.81 16.39
N PHE A 187 12.98 15.80 15.71
CA PHE A 187 12.24 14.76 15.04
C PHE A 187 12.00 13.58 15.98
N PRO A 188 10.89 12.84 15.81
CA PRO A 188 10.68 11.58 16.50
C PRO A 188 11.88 10.64 16.26
N GLN A 189 12.42 10.07 17.34
CA GLN A 189 13.58 9.18 17.26
C GLN A 189 13.19 7.72 17.08
N ASP A 190 11.93 7.41 17.35
CA ASP A 190 11.36 6.06 17.25
C ASP A 190 9.88 6.10 16.84
N CYS A 191 9.35 4.93 16.50
CA CYS A 191 7.96 4.79 16.06
C CYS A 191 6.96 5.17 17.17
N THR A 192 7.30 4.98 18.44
CA THR A 192 6.43 5.36 19.57
C THR A 192 6.28 6.87 19.65
N GLN A 193 7.40 7.60 19.60
CA GLN A 193 7.38 9.07 19.61
C GLN A 193 6.64 9.63 18.37
N LEU A 194 6.81 9.03 17.22
CA LEU A 194 6.06 9.43 16.02
C LEU A 194 4.56 9.23 16.22
N THR A 195 4.15 8.10 16.77
CA THR A 195 2.74 7.81 17.07
C THR A 195 2.18 8.83 18.07
N ASP A 196 2.91 9.13 19.14
CA ASP A 196 2.49 10.12 20.14
C ASP A 196 2.32 11.52 19.52
N CYS A 197 3.19 11.89 18.57
CA CYS A 197 3.04 13.15 17.83
C CYS A 197 1.78 13.21 16.95
N LEU A 198 1.34 12.07 16.40
CA LEU A 198 0.13 12.00 15.58
C LEU A 198 -1.15 11.94 16.40
N MET A 199 -1.08 11.43 17.64
CA MET A 199 -2.24 11.27 18.55
C MET A 199 -2.57 12.54 19.36
N ASN A 200 -1.65 13.51 19.45
CA ASN A 200 -1.82 14.78 20.18
C ASN A 200 -2.12 15.94 19.23
#